data_4c4b74f01a6832b0253c92a49f2cfbd9
#
_entry.id   4c4b74f01a6832b0253c92a49f2cfbd9
#
_cell.length_a   1.000
_cell.length_b   1.000
_cell.length_c   1.000
_cell.angle_alpha   90.00
_cell.angle_beta   90.00
_cell.angle_gamma   90.00
#
_symmetry.space_group_name_H-M   'P 1'
#
loop_
_entity.id
_entity.type
_entity.pdbx_description
1 polymer ?
#
loop_
_entity_poly.entity_id
_entity_poly.type
_entity_poly.pdbx_seq_one_letter_code
_entity_poly.pdbx_strand_id
1 'polypeptide(L)'
;VAVQRKYATEQLTEAKRLIPSDNKEEREKGYLALYRSHKALPKNGPLIQYLSEPGIKAGMLKTEEIYMENNNRRMPEAVEPLYFVVDEKQRSCDLTDKGTAWLAKQVQNDDLFVLPDIAGQLSDLEAQNLPNEERVAKKDELLSEYAIKSDRVHTLQQLLKAYSMFTLNDDYVIQDGQVKIV
;
A
#
# COMPACT_ATOMS: atom_id res chain seq x y z
N VAL A 1 3.91 6.97 7.36
CA VAL A 1 3.92 7.99 6.28
C VAL A 1 5.27 8.68 6.17
N ALA A 2 5.83 9.28 7.24
CA ALA A 2 7.08 10.02 7.18
C ALA A 2 8.27 9.19 6.63
N VAL A 3 8.43 7.95 7.11
CA VAL A 3 9.47 7.03 6.64
C VAL A 3 9.30 6.72 5.14
N GLN A 4 8.07 6.48 4.69
CA GLN A 4 7.79 6.23 3.28
C GLN A 4 8.06 7.46 2.40
N ARG A 5 7.74 8.65 2.88
CA ARG A 5 8.04 9.91 2.17
C ARG A 5 9.54 10.08 1.95
N LYS A 6 10.34 9.80 2.98
CA LYS A 6 11.80 9.80 2.87
C LYS A 6 12.28 8.80 1.82
N TYR A 7 11.80 7.56 1.89
CA TYR A 7 12.11 6.53 0.91
C TYR A 7 11.72 6.92 -0.52
N ALA A 8 10.52 7.48 -0.72
CA ALA A 8 10.08 7.95 -2.04
C ALA A 8 11.02 9.02 -2.61
N THR A 9 11.51 9.93 -1.78
CA THR A 9 12.47 10.97 -2.18
C THR A 9 13.84 10.38 -2.56
N GLU A 10 14.33 9.42 -1.79
CA GLU A 10 15.57 8.70 -2.08
C GLU A 10 15.47 7.94 -3.41
N GLN A 11 14.35 7.25 -3.65
CA GLN A 11 14.11 6.53 -4.90
C GLN A 11 14.00 7.46 -6.11
N LEU A 12 13.38 8.63 -5.96
CA LEU A 12 13.34 9.64 -7.03
C LEU A 12 14.74 10.16 -7.36
N THR A 13 15.56 10.40 -6.36
CA THR A 13 16.95 10.84 -6.55
C THR A 13 17.75 9.77 -7.29
N GLU A 14 17.61 8.52 -6.91
CA GLU A 14 18.28 7.40 -7.56
C GLU A 14 17.80 7.22 -9.02
N ALA A 15 16.50 7.36 -9.28
CA ALA A 15 15.94 7.33 -10.61
C ALA A 15 16.56 8.41 -11.51
N LYS A 16 16.65 9.66 -11.04
CA LYS A 16 17.26 10.78 -11.77
C LYS A 16 18.74 10.56 -12.06
N ARG A 17 19.44 9.81 -11.21
CA ARG A 17 20.85 9.47 -11.40
C ARG A 17 21.04 8.36 -12.43
N LEU A 18 20.19 7.33 -12.42
CA LEU A 18 20.38 6.11 -13.21
C LEU A 18 19.71 6.14 -14.59
N ILE A 19 18.56 6.79 -14.74
CA ILE A 19 17.80 6.80 -16.00
C ILE A 19 18.60 7.41 -17.17
N PRO A 20 19.41 8.48 -17.00
CA PRO A 20 20.21 9.04 -18.09
C PRO A 20 21.40 8.18 -18.51
N SER A 21 21.70 7.09 -17.80
CA SER A 21 22.87 6.23 -18.12
C SER A 21 22.73 5.55 -19.49
N ASP A 22 23.84 5.36 -20.16
CA ASP A 22 23.93 4.56 -21.39
C ASP A 22 23.84 3.05 -21.11
N ASN A 23 24.08 2.63 -19.87
CA ASN A 23 23.96 1.22 -19.46
C ASN A 23 22.50 0.83 -19.29
N LYS A 24 22.08 -0.24 -20.00
CA LYS A 24 20.71 -0.74 -19.97
C LYS A 24 20.27 -1.18 -18.56
N GLU A 25 21.13 -1.89 -17.84
CA GLU A 25 20.81 -2.37 -16.48
C GLU A 25 20.62 -1.21 -15.49
N GLU A 26 21.44 -0.18 -15.61
CA GLU A 26 21.29 1.02 -14.77
C GLU A 26 19.99 1.76 -15.06
N ARG A 27 19.62 1.91 -16.35
CA ARG A 27 18.33 2.48 -16.73
C ARG A 27 17.15 1.69 -16.19
N GLU A 28 17.20 0.35 -16.29
CA GLU A 28 16.14 -0.52 -15.76
C GLU A 28 16.00 -0.37 -14.22
N LYS A 29 17.12 -0.31 -13.50
CA LYS A 29 17.13 -0.01 -12.06
C LYS A 29 16.59 1.38 -11.75
N GLY A 30 16.93 2.37 -12.57
CA GLY A 30 16.43 3.73 -12.46
C GLY A 30 14.91 3.81 -12.64
N TYR A 31 14.36 3.14 -13.63
CA TYR A 31 12.91 3.09 -13.84
C TYR A 31 12.18 2.30 -12.76
N LEU A 32 12.78 1.25 -12.20
CA LEU A 32 12.23 0.57 -11.02
C LEU A 32 12.20 1.50 -9.81
N ALA A 33 13.27 2.26 -9.58
CA ALA A 33 13.31 3.26 -8.51
C ALA A 33 12.24 4.35 -8.71
N LEU A 34 12.03 4.81 -9.94
CA LEU A 34 10.98 5.76 -10.29
C LEU A 34 9.58 5.19 -10.01
N TYR A 35 9.34 3.95 -10.40
CA TYR A 35 8.10 3.24 -10.15
C TYR A 35 7.82 3.09 -8.65
N ARG A 36 8.83 2.73 -7.86
CA ARG A 36 8.75 2.66 -6.39
C ARG A 36 8.42 4.01 -5.77
N SER A 37 9.07 5.08 -6.23
CA SER A 37 8.75 6.44 -5.78
C SER A 37 7.30 6.81 -6.07
N HIS A 38 6.80 6.49 -7.25
CA HIS A 38 5.41 6.72 -7.66
C HIS A 38 4.40 5.91 -6.82
N LYS A 39 4.65 4.63 -6.59
CA LYS A 39 3.77 3.79 -5.74
C LYS A 39 3.84 4.16 -4.26
N ALA A 40 4.96 4.72 -3.82
CA ALA A 40 5.13 5.18 -2.44
C ALA A 40 4.40 6.49 -2.14
N LEU A 41 4.46 7.45 -3.06
CA LEU A 41 3.90 8.80 -2.89
C LEU A 41 3.63 9.45 -4.26
N PRO A 42 2.52 9.11 -4.95
CA PRO A 42 2.25 9.58 -6.31
C PRO A 42 2.03 11.10 -6.42
N LYS A 43 1.51 11.74 -5.37
CA LYS A 43 1.28 13.20 -5.33
C LYS A 43 2.50 14.00 -4.85
N ASN A 44 3.70 13.46 -4.99
CA ASN A 44 4.94 14.18 -4.72
C ASN A 44 5.25 15.16 -5.86
N GLY A 45 5.29 16.47 -5.58
CA GLY A 45 5.51 17.52 -6.58
C GLY A 45 6.77 17.31 -7.44
N PRO A 46 7.96 17.07 -6.86
CA PRO A 46 9.18 16.76 -7.61
C PRO A 46 9.08 15.51 -8.51
N LEU A 47 8.31 14.49 -8.10
CA LEU A 47 8.04 13.31 -8.91
C LEU A 47 7.15 13.66 -10.12
N ILE A 48 6.07 14.41 -9.90
CA ILE A 48 5.14 14.84 -10.95
C ILE A 48 5.89 15.68 -12.00
N GLN A 49 6.75 16.58 -11.55
CA GLN A 49 7.58 17.39 -12.43
C GLN A 49 8.50 16.49 -13.28
N TYR A 50 9.16 15.52 -12.68
CA TYR A 50 10.05 14.61 -13.41
C TYR A 50 9.29 13.70 -14.39
N LEU A 51 8.10 13.23 -14.03
CA LEU A 51 7.23 12.44 -14.91
C LEU A 51 6.71 13.24 -16.12
N SER A 52 6.71 14.56 -16.06
CA SER A 52 6.34 15.41 -17.20
C SER A 52 7.46 15.59 -18.25
N GLU A 53 8.69 15.17 -17.93
CA GLU A 53 9.79 15.17 -18.90
C GLU A 53 9.55 14.11 -20.00
N PRO A 54 9.94 14.41 -21.26
CA PRO A 54 9.70 13.51 -22.39
C PRO A 54 10.28 12.11 -22.17
N GLY A 55 9.43 11.09 -22.34
CA GLY A 55 9.82 9.67 -22.26
C GLY A 55 9.88 9.08 -20.86
N ILE A 56 9.98 9.88 -19.80
CA ILE A 56 10.13 9.40 -18.42
C ILE A 56 8.90 8.62 -17.96
N LYS A 57 7.72 9.19 -18.12
CA LYS A 57 6.47 8.50 -17.77
C LYS A 57 6.25 7.22 -18.58
N ALA A 58 6.55 7.25 -19.87
CA ALA A 58 6.42 6.07 -20.73
C ALA A 58 7.35 4.94 -20.29
N GLY A 59 8.60 5.25 -19.92
CA GLY A 59 9.54 4.28 -19.39
C GLY A 59 9.09 3.67 -18.06
N MET A 60 8.52 4.47 -17.17
CA MET A 60 7.95 3.99 -15.91
C MET A 60 6.75 3.05 -16.15
N LEU A 61 5.83 3.39 -17.04
CA LEU A 61 4.68 2.54 -17.39
C LEU A 61 5.12 1.22 -18.01
N LYS A 62 6.14 1.24 -18.87
CA LYS A 62 6.72 0.00 -19.41
C LYS A 62 7.33 -0.89 -18.33
N THR A 63 7.93 -0.31 -17.30
CA THR A 63 8.42 -1.05 -16.14
C THR A 63 7.25 -1.65 -15.35
N GLU A 64 6.16 -0.91 -15.13
CA GLU A 64 4.95 -1.42 -14.51
C GLU A 64 4.42 -2.65 -15.27
N GLU A 65 4.33 -2.59 -16.61
CA GLU A 65 3.88 -3.71 -17.45
C GLU A 65 4.72 -4.97 -17.22
N ILE A 66 6.06 -4.86 -17.15
CA ILE A 66 6.96 -5.99 -16.90
C ILE A 66 6.65 -6.69 -15.56
N TYR A 67 6.37 -5.92 -14.51
CA TYR A 67 6.04 -6.48 -13.19
C TYR A 67 4.59 -6.98 -13.08
N MET A 68 3.70 -6.50 -13.98
CA MET A 68 2.31 -6.98 -14.07
C MET A 68 2.16 -8.25 -14.92
N GLU A 69 3.15 -8.63 -15.69
CA GLU A 69 3.12 -9.87 -16.46
C GLU A 69 2.83 -11.11 -15.60
N ASN A 70 2.24 -12.14 -16.22
CA ASN A 70 1.90 -13.41 -15.56
C ASN A 70 1.07 -13.24 -14.26
N ASN A 71 -0.02 -12.48 -14.35
CA ASN A 71 -0.92 -12.21 -13.21
C ASN A 71 -0.23 -11.52 -12.03
N ASN A 72 0.59 -10.50 -12.31
CA ASN A 72 1.31 -9.73 -11.29
C ASN A 72 2.31 -10.55 -10.45
N ARG A 73 2.78 -11.68 -10.95
CA ARG A 73 3.66 -12.59 -10.20
C ARG A 73 4.92 -11.91 -9.65
N ARG A 74 5.44 -10.93 -10.39
CA ARG A 74 6.64 -10.17 -10.00
C ARG A 74 6.35 -8.86 -9.26
N MET A 75 5.08 -8.46 -9.17
CA MET A 75 4.72 -7.22 -8.48
C MET A 75 5.19 -7.15 -7.02
N PRO A 76 5.14 -8.26 -6.23
CA PRO A 76 5.70 -8.26 -4.88
C PRO A 76 7.16 -7.82 -4.81
N GLU A 77 8.00 -8.19 -5.79
CA GLU A 77 9.42 -7.76 -5.85
C GLU A 77 9.56 -6.24 -6.00
N ALA A 78 8.69 -5.64 -6.84
CA ALA A 78 8.72 -4.21 -7.09
C ALA A 78 8.34 -3.40 -5.85
N VAL A 79 7.37 -3.88 -5.05
CA VAL A 79 6.81 -3.14 -3.90
C VAL A 79 7.38 -3.57 -2.55
N GLU A 80 8.23 -4.62 -2.51
CA GLU A 80 8.84 -5.13 -1.27
C GLU A 80 9.46 -4.06 -0.37
N PRO A 81 10.20 -3.06 -0.89
CA PRO A 81 10.80 -2.04 -0.04
C PRO A 81 9.82 -1.03 0.55
N LEU A 82 8.59 -0.98 0.05
CA LEU A 82 7.56 -0.04 0.49
C LEU A 82 6.89 -0.53 1.78
N TYR A 83 6.45 0.41 2.63
CA TYR A 83 5.63 0.12 3.81
C TYR A 83 4.15 0.02 3.46
N PHE A 84 3.70 0.76 2.47
CA PHE A 84 2.37 0.67 1.89
C PHE A 84 2.43 1.08 0.41
N VAL A 85 1.45 0.66 -0.36
CA VAL A 85 1.33 0.96 -1.79
C VAL A 85 0.11 1.84 -2.01
N VAL A 86 0.31 2.95 -2.72
CA VAL A 86 -0.77 3.85 -3.12
C VAL A 86 -1.18 3.52 -4.55
N ASP A 87 -2.46 3.21 -4.76
CA ASP A 87 -3.06 3.03 -6.07
C ASP A 87 -4.07 4.14 -6.34
N GLU A 88 -3.68 5.10 -7.20
CA GLU A 88 -4.55 6.22 -7.55
C GLU A 88 -5.76 5.80 -8.39
N LYS A 89 -5.62 4.75 -9.23
CA LYS A 89 -6.72 4.27 -10.09
C LYS A 89 -7.83 3.64 -9.27
N GLN A 90 -7.45 2.82 -8.29
CA GLN A 90 -8.40 2.17 -7.38
C GLN A 90 -8.72 3.01 -6.13
N ARG A 91 -8.04 4.13 -5.97
CA ARG A 91 -8.13 4.97 -4.77
C ARG A 91 -7.92 4.17 -3.50
N SER A 92 -6.95 3.26 -3.52
CA SER A 92 -6.59 2.40 -2.40
C SER A 92 -5.21 2.73 -1.84
N CYS A 93 -5.02 2.37 -0.59
CA CYS A 93 -3.75 2.48 0.11
C CYS A 93 -3.59 1.23 0.99
N ASP A 94 -2.76 0.29 0.53
CA ASP A 94 -2.66 -1.02 1.12
C ASP A 94 -1.29 -1.25 1.75
N LEU A 95 -1.28 -1.78 3.00
CA LEU A 95 -0.04 -2.17 3.66
C LEU A 95 0.63 -3.32 2.91
N THR A 96 1.96 -3.25 2.86
CA THR A 96 2.81 -4.38 2.49
C THR A 96 3.13 -5.24 3.72
N ASP A 97 3.72 -6.40 3.52
CA ASP A 97 4.23 -7.24 4.63
C ASP A 97 5.24 -6.48 5.49
N LYS A 98 6.11 -5.67 4.86
CA LYS A 98 7.05 -4.79 5.55
C LYS A 98 6.34 -3.74 6.40
N GLY A 99 5.27 -3.14 5.90
CA GLY A 99 4.47 -2.16 6.62
C GLY A 99 3.76 -2.77 7.83
N THR A 100 3.17 -3.94 7.65
CA THR A 100 2.51 -4.70 8.71
C THR A 100 3.50 -5.07 9.81
N ALA A 101 4.66 -5.63 9.45
CA ALA A 101 5.72 -5.99 10.40
C ALA A 101 6.27 -4.77 11.15
N TRP A 102 6.43 -3.63 10.47
CA TRP A 102 6.88 -2.40 11.10
C TRP A 102 5.86 -1.88 12.13
N LEU A 103 4.57 -1.89 11.79
CA LEU A 103 3.50 -1.49 12.71
C LEU A 103 3.41 -2.42 13.91
N ALA A 104 3.49 -3.74 13.69
CA ALA A 104 3.48 -4.74 14.73
C ALA A 104 4.55 -4.47 15.80
N LYS A 105 5.77 -4.12 15.36
CA LYS A 105 6.86 -3.72 16.26
C LYS A 105 6.56 -2.44 17.05
N GLN A 106 5.91 -1.45 16.41
CA GLN A 106 5.58 -0.18 17.09
C GLN A 106 4.56 -0.36 18.21
N VAL A 107 3.60 -1.26 18.00
CA VAL A 107 2.51 -1.51 18.97
C VAL A 107 2.76 -2.74 19.86
N GLN A 108 3.89 -3.43 19.68
CA GLN A 108 4.27 -4.66 20.39
C GLN A 108 3.18 -5.76 20.32
N ASN A 109 2.51 -5.85 19.17
CA ASN A 109 1.45 -6.84 18.93
C ASN A 109 1.49 -7.27 17.46
N ASP A 110 1.94 -8.50 17.22
CA ASP A 110 2.16 -9.03 15.88
C ASP A 110 0.86 -9.27 15.11
N ASP A 111 -0.26 -9.49 15.79
CA ASP A 111 -1.55 -9.85 15.18
C ASP A 111 -2.52 -8.68 14.99
N LEU A 112 -2.13 -7.47 15.42
CA LEU A 112 -3.07 -6.34 15.50
C LEU A 112 -3.66 -5.94 14.14
N PHE A 113 -2.87 -6.02 13.08
CA PHE A 113 -3.24 -5.64 11.71
C PHE A 113 -3.24 -6.81 10.73
N VAL A 114 -3.23 -8.03 11.24
CA VAL A 114 -3.31 -9.26 10.44
C VAL A 114 -4.74 -9.79 10.47
N LEU A 115 -5.35 -9.94 9.31
CA LEU A 115 -6.66 -10.58 9.20
C LEU A 115 -6.50 -12.09 9.27
N PRO A 116 -7.24 -12.76 10.16
CA PRO A 116 -7.24 -14.23 10.22
C PRO A 116 -7.93 -14.82 8.98
N ASP A 117 -7.55 -16.05 8.62
CA ASP A 117 -8.28 -16.85 7.63
C ASP A 117 -9.62 -17.33 8.21
N ILE A 118 -10.62 -16.46 8.17
CA ILE A 118 -11.95 -16.75 8.71
C ILE A 118 -12.63 -17.92 7.99
N ALA A 119 -12.38 -18.08 6.68
CA ALA A 119 -12.99 -19.16 5.91
C ALA A 119 -12.42 -20.53 6.34
N GLY A 120 -11.11 -20.63 6.51
CA GLY A 120 -10.45 -21.82 7.04
C GLY A 120 -10.90 -22.14 8.45
N GLN A 121 -10.90 -21.14 9.35
CA GLN A 121 -11.35 -21.32 10.74
C GLN A 121 -12.81 -21.77 10.86
N LEU A 122 -13.71 -21.23 10.04
CA LEU A 122 -15.11 -21.68 10.01
C LEU A 122 -15.24 -23.10 9.46
N SER A 123 -14.49 -23.46 8.43
CA SER A 123 -14.48 -24.83 7.89
C SER A 123 -13.97 -25.83 8.93
N ASP A 124 -12.90 -25.50 9.64
CA ASP A 124 -12.36 -26.33 10.72
C ASP A 124 -13.35 -26.48 11.87
N LEU A 125 -14.09 -25.42 12.21
CA LEU A 125 -15.13 -25.46 13.23
C LEU A 125 -16.30 -26.38 12.82
N GLU A 126 -16.71 -26.34 11.57
CA GLU A 126 -17.78 -27.23 11.04
C GLU A 126 -17.35 -28.70 11.01
N ALA A 127 -16.07 -28.97 10.79
CA ALA A 127 -15.51 -30.33 10.83
C ALA A 127 -15.45 -30.95 12.25
N GLN A 128 -15.50 -30.13 13.30
CA GLN A 128 -15.43 -30.56 14.71
C GLN A 128 -16.77 -31.03 15.21
N ASN A 129 -17.58 -31.78 14.71
CA ASN A 129 -18.83 -32.39 15.20
C ASN A 129 -19.29 -31.92 16.61
N LEU A 130 -19.26 -30.61 16.87
CA LEU A 130 -19.66 -30.04 18.17
C LEU A 130 -21.19 -29.97 18.29
N PRO A 131 -21.73 -29.98 19.55
CA PRO A 131 -23.13 -29.67 19.80
C PRO A 131 -23.53 -28.34 19.14
N ASN A 132 -24.78 -28.25 18.66
CA ASN A 132 -25.23 -27.11 17.87
C ASN A 132 -25.07 -25.77 18.61
N GLU A 133 -25.37 -25.71 19.89
CA GLU A 133 -25.24 -24.50 20.72
C GLU A 133 -23.77 -24.07 20.85
N GLU A 134 -22.88 -25.01 21.10
CA GLU A 134 -21.44 -24.73 21.22
C GLU A 134 -20.84 -24.27 19.89
N ARG A 135 -21.25 -24.89 18.78
CA ARG A 135 -20.82 -24.51 17.43
C ARG A 135 -21.26 -23.09 17.08
N VAL A 136 -22.50 -22.72 17.38
CA VAL A 136 -23.03 -21.38 17.14
C VAL A 136 -22.26 -20.35 17.97
N ALA A 137 -22.04 -20.62 19.26
CA ALA A 137 -21.29 -19.72 20.12
C ALA A 137 -19.85 -19.47 19.62
N LYS A 138 -19.12 -20.51 19.24
CA LYS A 138 -17.77 -20.40 18.69
C LYS A 138 -17.75 -19.68 17.34
N LYS A 139 -18.75 -19.90 16.50
CA LYS A 139 -18.89 -19.19 15.23
C LYS A 139 -19.10 -17.69 15.43
N ASP A 140 -19.94 -17.31 16.37
CA ASP A 140 -20.20 -15.91 16.70
C ASP A 140 -18.95 -15.22 17.28
N GLU A 141 -18.18 -15.94 18.12
CA GLU A 141 -16.90 -15.46 18.63
C GLU A 141 -15.89 -15.19 17.51
N LEU A 142 -15.67 -16.14 16.60
CA LEU A 142 -14.78 -16.00 15.45
C LEU A 142 -15.18 -14.85 14.54
N LEU A 143 -16.47 -14.70 14.26
CA LEU A 143 -16.98 -13.61 13.43
C LEU A 143 -16.81 -12.25 14.11
N SER A 144 -17.03 -12.17 15.43
CA SER A 144 -16.84 -10.97 16.21
C SER A 144 -15.37 -10.54 16.24
N GLU A 145 -14.44 -11.45 16.48
CA GLU A 145 -13.01 -11.17 16.44
C GLU A 145 -12.56 -10.70 15.05
N TYR A 146 -13.03 -11.37 13.99
CA TYR A 146 -12.75 -10.96 12.61
C TYR A 146 -13.26 -9.56 12.33
N ALA A 147 -14.48 -9.23 12.74
CA ALA A 147 -15.07 -7.91 12.54
C ALA A 147 -14.23 -6.81 13.21
N ILE A 148 -13.76 -7.03 14.43
CA ILE A 148 -12.91 -6.08 15.15
C ILE A 148 -11.57 -5.87 14.43
N LYS A 149 -10.91 -6.96 13.98
CA LYS A 149 -9.64 -6.88 13.26
C LYS A 149 -9.81 -6.22 11.89
N SER A 150 -10.89 -6.55 11.18
CA SER A 150 -11.22 -5.96 9.88
C SER A 150 -11.46 -4.46 9.98
N ASP A 151 -12.17 -4.00 11.00
CA ASP A 151 -12.42 -2.57 11.25
C ASP A 151 -11.11 -1.81 11.52
N ARG A 152 -10.18 -2.40 12.28
CA ARG A 152 -8.86 -1.81 12.51
C ARG A 152 -8.06 -1.65 11.22
N VAL A 153 -8.00 -2.70 10.40
CA VAL A 153 -7.29 -2.66 9.11
C VAL A 153 -7.92 -1.61 8.20
N HIS A 154 -9.24 -1.57 8.12
CA HIS A 154 -9.97 -0.57 7.36
C HIS A 154 -9.69 0.86 7.84
N THR A 155 -9.74 1.10 9.13
CA THR A 155 -9.42 2.41 9.74
C THR A 155 -8.00 2.84 9.39
N LEU A 156 -7.03 1.93 9.48
CA LEU A 156 -5.65 2.21 9.11
C LEU A 156 -5.52 2.58 7.63
N GLN A 157 -6.17 1.84 6.74
CA GLN A 157 -6.19 2.16 5.31
C GLN A 157 -6.80 3.54 5.04
N GLN A 158 -7.89 3.92 5.72
CA GLN A 158 -8.46 5.25 5.59
C GLN A 158 -7.52 6.35 6.09
N LEU A 159 -6.81 6.12 7.20
CA LEU A 159 -5.79 7.05 7.69
C LEU A 159 -4.62 7.19 6.70
N LEU A 160 -4.13 6.09 6.15
CA LEU A 160 -3.08 6.11 5.14
C LEU A 160 -3.52 6.89 3.89
N LYS A 161 -4.76 6.69 3.43
CA LYS A 161 -5.35 7.49 2.34
C LYS A 161 -5.36 8.98 2.67
N ALA A 162 -5.87 9.34 3.85
CA ALA A 162 -5.96 10.73 4.27
C ALA A 162 -4.61 11.44 4.23
N TYR A 163 -3.54 10.76 4.63
CA TYR A 163 -2.19 11.34 4.70
C TYR A 163 -1.36 11.22 3.41
N SER A 164 -1.75 10.40 2.46
CA SER A 164 -0.96 10.13 1.24
C SER A 164 -1.65 10.50 -0.07
N MET A 165 -2.98 10.59 -0.08
CA MET A 165 -3.76 10.78 -1.31
C MET A 165 -4.49 12.12 -1.38
N PHE A 166 -4.69 12.80 -0.25
CA PHE A 166 -5.43 14.06 -0.21
C PHE A 166 -4.52 15.24 0.12
N THR A 167 -4.64 16.30 -0.66
CA THR A 167 -3.83 17.52 -0.54
C THR A 167 -4.74 18.70 -0.20
N LEU A 168 -4.34 19.47 0.81
CA LEU A 168 -5.00 20.71 1.17
C LEU A 168 -4.95 21.71 0.00
N ASN A 169 -6.07 22.35 -0.27
CA ASN A 169 -6.32 23.28 -1.37
C ASN A 169 -6.47 22.65 -2.78
N ASP A 170 -6.17 21.37 -2.94
CA ASP A 170 -6.43 20.63 -4.18
C ASP A 170 -7.66 19.73 -4.05
N ASP A 171 -7.66 18.85 -3.05
CA ASP A 171 -8.74 17.87 -2.83
C ASP A 171 -9.75 18.35 -1.79
N TYR A 172 -9.31 19.19 -0.84
CA TYR A 172 -10.16 19.77 0.21
C TYR A 172 -9.66 21.14 0.67
N VAL A 173 -10.57 21.92 1.23
CA VAL A 173 -10.28 23.22 1.86
C VAL A 173 -10.80 23.24 3.29
N ILE A 174 -10.18 24.08 4.12
CA ILE A 174 -10.69 24.37 5.48
C ILE A 174 -11.35 25.74 5.44
N GLN A 175 -12.67 25.77 5.65
CA GLN A 175 -13.44 26.99 5.69
C GLN A 175 -14.31 26.98 6.96
N ASP A 176 -14.23 28.05 7.74
CA ASP A 176 -14.97 28.20 9.01
C ASP A 176 -14.70 27.06 10.01
N GLY A 177 -13.48 26.52 10.02
CA GLY A 177 -13.08 25.39 10.86
C GLY A 177 -13.64 24.03 10.42
N GLN A 178 -14.28 23.96 9.25
CA GLN A 178 -14.82 22.73 8.67
C GLN A 178 -14.06 22.32 7.41
N VAL A 179 -13.91 21.01 7.22
CA VAL A 179 -13.36 20.46 5.99
C VAL A 179 -14.45 20.41 4.93
N LYS A 180 -14.17 21.03 3.77
CA LYS A 180 -15.02 20.96 2.57
C LYS A 180 -14.26 20.32 1.44
N ILE A 181 -14.85 19.35 0.78
CA ILE A 181 -14.29 18.70 -0.39
C ILE A 181 -14.44 19.64 -1.59
N VAL A 182 -13.37 19.78 -2.37
CA VAL A 182 -13.34 20.60 -3.58
C VAL A 182 -13.95 19.86 -4.76
#